data_6e798472c05f0df9c6970653883a2649
#
_entry.id   6e798472c05f0df9c6970653883a2649
#
_cell.length_a   1.000
_cell.length_b   1.000
_cell.length_c   1.000
_cell.angle_alpha   90.00
_cell.angle_beta   90.00
_cell.angle_gamma   90.00
#
_symmetry.space_group_name_H-M   'P 1'
#
loop_
_entity.id
_entity.type
_entity.pdbx_description
1 polymer ?
#
loop_
_entity_poly.entity_id
_entity_poly.type
_entity_poly.pdbx_seq_one_letter_code
_entity_poly.pdbx_strand_id
1 'polypeptide(L)'
;MKKVTPSDLEMQILSVLWERGSSTVREVMESMPDGKERAYTSVLSVMQVMEKKGLLTHTSRGVAHVYSPAMSRKKVLKPFLRKVVDEVFYGRPADMMQALLSETQVSKDELAEIRKLLDGARKRKGER
;
A
#
# COMPACT_ATOMS: atom_id res chain seq x y z
N MET A 1 -11.57 6.38 18.40
CA MET A 1 -11.64 6.53 16.95
C MET A 1 -11.28 5.25 16.24
N LYS A 2 -12.11 4.86 15.32
CA LYS A 2 -11.86 3.62 14.57
C LYS A 2 -10.77 3.80 13.55
N LYS A 3 -9.87 2.84 13.49
CA LYS A 3 -8.90 2.76 12.40
C LYS A 3 -9.56 2.09 11.21
N VAL A 4 -9.34 2.62 10.03
CA VAL A 4 -9.84 2.01 8.80
C VAL A 4 -8.77 1.06 8.29
N THR A 5 -9.13 -0.23 8.22
CA THR A 5 -8.22 -1.26 7.71
C THR A 5 -8.73 -1.70 6.35
N PRO A 6 -8.01 -1.43 5.27
CA PRO A 6 -8.47 -1.84 3.94
C PRO A 6 -8.51 -3.36 3.79
N SER A 7 -9.50 -3.83 3.04
CA SER A 7 -9.54 -5.23 2.64
C SER A 7 -8.45 -5.50 1.60
N ASP A 8 -8.27 -6.79 1.25
CA ASP A 8 -7.27 -7.15 0.23
C ASP A 8 -7.53 -6.45 -1.08
N LEU A 9 -8.78 -6.42 -1.53
CA LEU A 9 -9.11 -5.75 -2.79
C LEU A 9 -8.89 -4.24 -2.68
N GLU A 10 -9.30 -3.66 -1.57
CA GLU A 10 -9.08 -2.23 -1.36
C GLU A 10 -7.60 -1.89 -1.34
N MET A 11 -6.78 -2.75 -0.72
CA MET A 11 -5.35 -2.54 -0.69
C MET A 11 -4.74 -2.59 -2.09
N GLN A 12 -5.21 -3.50 -2.94
CA GLN A 12 -4.74 -3.56 -4.32
C GLN A 12 -5.11 -2.30 -5.10
N ILE A 13 -6.33 -1.81 -4.90
CA ILE A 13 -6.76 -0.56 -5.55
C ILE A 13 -5.88 0.59 -5.10
N LEU A 14 -5.62 0.69 -3.79
CA LEU A 14 -4.72 1.73 -3.28
C LEU A 14 -3.33 1.59 -3.89
N SER A 15 -2.82 0.36 -4.01
CA SER A 15 -1.48 0.18 -4.55
C SER A 15 -1.38 0.67 -5.99
N VAL A 16 -2.42 0.46 -6.79
CA VAL A 16 -2.45 0.98 -8.16
C VAL A 16 -2.38 2.51 -8.14
N LEU A 17 -3.17 3.14 -7.28
CA LEU A 17 -3.21 4.59 -7.20
C LEU A 17 -1.92 5.19 -6.66
N TRP A 18 -1.28 4.51 -5.70
CA TRP A 18 0.01 4.98 -5.20
C TRP A 18 1.11 4.88 -6.26
N GLU A 19 1.08 3.82 -7.07
CA GLU A 19 2.10 3.63 -8.11
C GLU A 19 1.84 4.46 -9.36
N ARG A 20 0.60 4.45 -9.81
CA ARG A 20 0.23 5.04 -11.08
C ARG A 20 -0.18 6.50 -10.96
N GLY A 21 -0.69 6.89 -9.80
CA GLY A 21 -1.27 8.21 -9.59
C GLY A 21 -2.77 8.18 -9.84
N SER A 22 -3.37 9.37 -9.85
CA SER A 22 -4.82 9.51 -10.01
C SER A 22 -5.30 8.78 -11.26
N SER A 23 -6.37 8.01 -11.11
CA SER A 23 -6.82 7.13 -12.20
C SER A 23 -8.33 6.99 -12.20
N THR A 24 -8.88 6.71 -13.38
CA THR A 24 -10.29 6.33 -13.50
C THR A 24 -10.47 4.90 -13.04
N VAL A 25 -11.72 4.50 -12.81
CA VAL A 25 -12.03 3.11 -12.45
C VAL A 25 -11.49 2.15 -13.50
N ARG A 26 -11.67 2.48 -14.77
CA ARG A 26 -11.20 1.62 -15.85
C ARG A 26 -9.70 1.45 -15.84
N GLU A 27 -8.98 2.54 -15.61
CA GLU A 27 -7.52 2.49 -15.52
C GLU A 27 -7.05 1.65 -14.33
N VAL A 28 -7.75 1.75 -13.20
CA VAL A 28 -7.46 0.91 -12.06
C VAL A 28 -7.64 -0.57 -12.41
N MET A 29 -8.76 -0.89 -13.06
CA MET A 29 -9.05 -2.26 -13.46
C MET A 29 -7.96 -2.86 -14.34
N GLU A 30 -7.41 -2.06 -15.24
CA GLU A 30 -6.37 -2.51 -16.17
C GLU A 30 -5.04 -2.79 -15.48
N SER A 31 -4.85 -2.27 -14.28
CA SER A 31 -3.57 -2.32 -13.58
C SER A 31 -3.59 -3.13 -12.28
N MET A 32 -4.66 -3.90 -12.05
CA MET A 32 -4.78 -4.64 -10.80
C MET A 32 -3.68 -5.68 -10.65
N PRO A 33 -3.01 -5.71 -9.47
CA PRO A 33 -1.85 -6.60 -9.28
C PRO A 33 -2.13 -8.07 -9.46
N ASP A 34 -3.33 -8.54 -9.12
CA ASP A 34 -3.65 -9.96 -9.22
C ASP A 34 -4.07 -10.38 -10.62
N GLY A 35 -4.28 -9.43 -11.52
CA GLY A 35 -4.67 -9.71 -12.91
C GLY A 35 -6.02 -10.36 -13.09
N LYS A 36 -6.84 -10.41 -12.04
CA LYS A 36 -8.16 -11.02 -12.15
C LYS A 36 -9.13 -10.11 -12.89
N GLU A 37 -9.97 -10.71 -13.72
CA GLU A 37 -11.02 -9.96 -14.38
C GLU A 37 -12.15 -9.69 -13.40
N ARG A 38 -12.65 -8.46 -13.43
CA ARG A 38 -13.76 -8.04 -12.59
C ARG A 38 -14.69 -7.16 -13.38
N ALA A 39 -15.96 -7.17 -13.00
CA ALA A 39 -16.93 -6.28 -13.64
C ALA A 39 -16.65 -4.84 -13.25
N TYR A 40 -16.84 -3.93 -14.18
CA TYR A 40 -16.68 -2.50 -13.94
C TYR A 40 -17.51 -2.04 -12.74
N THR A 41 -18.77 -2.46 -12.70
CA THR A 41 -19.69 -2.06 -11.62
C THR A 41 -19.21 -2.54 -10.27
N SER A 42 -18.58 -3.72 -10.22
CA SER A 42 -18.05 -4.25 -8.96
C SER A 42 -16.91 -3.38 -8.44
N VAL A 43 -15.98 -3.03 -9.31
CA VAL A 43 -14.83 -2.20 -8.90
C VAL A 43 -15.31 -0.80 -8.54
N LEU A 44 -16.22 -0.24 -9.34
CA LEU A 44 -16.79 1.06 -9.05
C LEU A 44 -17.42 1.09 -7.65
N SER A 45 -18.23 0.08 -7.33
CA SER A 45 -18.88 0.00 -6.03
C SER A 45 -17.88 -0.02 -4.88
N VAL A 46 -16.80 -0.80 -5.04
CA VAL A 46 -15.76 -0.87 -4.02
C VAL A 46 -15.09 0.49 -3.85
N MET A 47 -14.77 1.16 -4.97
CA MET A 47 -14.10 2.45 -4.90
C MET A 47 -15.01 3.52 -4.28
N GLN A 48 -16.31 3.45 -4.54
CA GLN A 48 -17.25 4.36 -3.90
C GLN A 48 -17.30 4.15 -2.38
N VAL A 49 -17.27 2.90 -1.95
CA VAL A 49 -17.22 2.59 -0.52
C VAL A 49 -15.89 3.07 0.08
N MET A 50 -14.79 2.91 -0.64
CA MET A 50 -13.49 3.39 -0.18
C MET A 50 -13.50 4.90 0.01
N GLU A 51 -14.17 5.61 -0.87
CA GLU A 51 -14.29 7.06 -0.73
C GLU A 51 -15.09 7.42 0.53
N LYS A 52 -16.16 6.70 0.79
CA LYS A 52 -16.94 6.92 2.00
C LYS A 52 -16.14 6.65 3.26
N LYS A 53 -15.22 5.69 3.19
CA LYS A 53 -14.34 5.36 4.32
C LYS A 53 -13.20 6.36 4.50
N GLY A 54 -13.03 7.29 3.57
CA GLY A 54 -11.95 8.26 3.64
C GLY A 54 -10.63 7.77 3.05
N LEU A 55 -10.66 6.67 2.30
CA LEU A 55 -9.45 6.13 1.67
C LEU A 55 -9.17 6.76 0.32
N LEU A 56 -10.21 7.23 -0.37
CA LEU A 56 -10.07 7.84 -1.69
C LEU A 56 -10.80 9.18 -1.72
N THR A 57 -10.37 10.03 -2.66
CA THR A 57 -11.11 11.20 -3.09
C THR A 57 -11.28 11.11 -4.59
N HIS A 58 -12.13 11.94 -5.17
CA HIS A 58 -12.22 11.97 -6.62
C HIS A 58 -12.49 13.38 -7.12
N THR A 59 -12.10 13.62 -8.36
CA THR A 59 -12.46 14.79 -9.13
C THR A 59 -13.12 14.31 -10.41
N SER A 60 -13.80 15.22 -11.11
CA SER A 60 -14.42 14.86 -12.38
C SER A 60 -13.56 15.32 -13.55
N ARG A 61 -13.50 14.49 -14.57
CA ARG A 61 -12.87 14.85 -15.84
C ARG A 61 -13.88 14.52 -16.93
N GLY A 62 -14.66 15.53 -17.33
CA GLY A 62 -15.78 15.28 -18.21
C GLY A 62 -16.81 14.42 -17.49
N VAL A 63 -17.17 13.29 -18.05
CA VAL A 63 -18.13 12.37 -17.44
C VAL A 63 -17.44 11.34 -16.54
N ALA A 64 -16.12 11.25 -16.60
CA ALA A 64 -15.38 10.26 -15.82
C ALA A 64 -14.95 10.84 -14.49
N HIS A 65 -14.98 10.00 -13.45
CA HIS A 65 -14.40 10.33 -12.16
C HIS A 65 -12.96 9.86 -12.12
N VAL A 66 -12.07 10.70 -11.61
CA VAL A 66 -10.66 10.39 -11.44
C VAL A 66 -10.39 10.28 -9.95
N TYR A 67 -10.00 9.11 -9.52
CA TYR A 67 -9.79 8.82 -8.10
C TYR A 67 -8.34 9.01 -7.70
N SER A 68 -8.15 9.48 -6.49
CA SER A 68 -6.82 9.64 -5.89
C SER A 68 -6.83 9.05 -4.49
N PRO A 69 -5.69 8.52 -4.03
CA PRO A 69 -5.63 8.05 -2.65
C PRO A 69 -5.69 9.24 -1.70
N ALA A 70 -6.52 9.15 -0.67
CA ALA A 70 -6.65 10.20 0.34
C ALA A 70 -5.57 10.09 1.40
N MET A 71 -4.89 8.95 1.47
CA MET A 71 -3.85 8.69 2.47
C MET A 71 -2.64 8.08 1.77
N SER A 72 -1.45 8.40 2.29
CA SER A 72 -0.22 7.85 1.74
C SER A 72 -0.10 6.37 2.06
N ARG A 73 0.72 5.67 1.26
CA ARG A 73 1.04 4.26 1.51
C ARG A 73 1.57 4.09 2.92
N LYS A 74 2.51 4.94 3.32
CA LYS A 74 3.12 4.86 4.64
C LYS A 74 2.08 4.97 5.75
N LYS A 75 1.16 5.91 5.62
CA LYS A 75 0.15 6.13 6.65
C LYS A 75 -0.82 4.97 6.77
N VAL A 76 -1.23 4.42 5.62
CA VAL A 76 -2.15 3.27 5.62
C VAL A 76 -1.49 2.03 6.20
N LEU A 77 -0.23 1.80 5.85
CA LEU A 77 0.48 0.58 6.25
C LEU A 77 1.04 0.60 7.66
N LYS A 78 1.24 1.79 8.23
CA LYS A 78 1.89 1.90 9.54
C LYS A 78 1.26 1.01 10.61
N PRO A 79 -0.06 1.07 10.86
CA PRO A 79 -0.65 0.21 11.90
C PRO A 79 -0.56 -1.27 11.54
N PHE A 80 -0.66 -1.61 10.27
CA PHE A 80 -0.56 -2.99 9.82
C PHE A 80 0.85 -3.54 10.07
N LEU A 81 1.88 -2.79 9.67
CA LEU A 81 3.25 -3.23 9.85
C LEU A 81 3.60 -3.36 11.33
N ARG A 82 3.16 -2.38 12.13
CA ARG A 82 3.39 -2.43 13.57
C ARG A 82 2.74 -3.67 14.19
N LYS A 83 1.52 -3.97 13.77
CA LYS A 83 0.81 -5.13 14.27
C LYS A 83 1.56 -6.43 13.93
N VAL A 84 2.03 -6.56 12.69
CA VAL A 84 2.77 -7.75 12.28
C VAL A 84 4.04 -7.90 13.11
N VAL A 85 4.80 -6.82 13.27
CA VAL A 85 6.02 -6.89 14.07
C VAL A 85 5.72 -7.29 15.51
N ASP A 86 4.72 -6.64 16.11
CA ASP A 86 4.44 -6.84 17.53
C ASP A 86 3.81 -8.21 17.81
N GLU A 87 2.88 -8.63 16.99
CA GLU A 87 2.08 -9.83 17.29
C GLU A 87 2.65 -11.08 16.65
N VAL A 88 3.23 -10.99 15.48
CA VAL A 88 3.76 -12.17 14.80
C VAL A 88 5.23 -12.37 15.10
N PHE A 89 5.98 -11.29 15.21
CA PHE A 89 7.43 -11.35 15.42
C PHE A 89 7.88 -10.88 16.80
N TYR A 90 6.97 -10.87 17.75
CA TYR A 90 7.27 -10.57 19.17
C TYR A 90 8.03 -9.25 19.35
N GLY A 91 7.68 -8.25 18.54
CA GLY A 91 8.31 -6.93 18.64
C GLY A 91 9.71 -6.85 18.04
N ARG A 92 10.13 -7.83 17.27
CA ARG A 92 11.48 -7.87 16.70
C ARG A 92 11.46 -7.60 15.20
N PRO A 93 11.71 -6.35 14.77
CA PRO A 93 11.72 -6.03 13.33
C PRO A 93 12.78 -6.81 12.55
N ALA A 94 13.89 -7.17 13.19
CA ALA A 94 14.93 -7.95 12.51
C ALA A 94 14.41 -9.30 12.05
N ASP A 95 13.54 -9.92 12.85
CA ASP A 95 12.96 -11.21 12.48
C ASP A 95 12.04 -11.07 11.27
N MET A 96 11.31 -9.98 11.21
CA MET A 96 10.46 -9.69 10.05
C MET A 96 11.30 -9.47 8.80
N MET A 97 12.40 -8.72 8.94
CA MET A 97 13.31 -8.48 7.81
C MET A 97 13.94 -9.78 7.32
N GLN A 98 14.31 -10.66 8.25
CA GLN A 98 14.85 -11.95 7.89
C GLN A 98 13.85 -12.78 7.10
N ALA A 99 12.60 -12.80 7.55
CA ALA A 99 11.54 -13.52 6.84
C ALA A 99 11.35 -12.95 5.44
N LEU A 100 11.33 -11.64 5.32
CA LEU A 100 11.16 -10.98 4.04
C LEU A 100 12.28 -11.35 3.07
N LEU A 101 13.51 -11.28 3.54
CA LEU A 101 14.67 -11.59 2.69
C LEU A 101 14.74 -13.06 2.31
N SER A 102 14.21 -13.94 3.16
CA SER A 102 14.20 -15.38 2.87
C SER A 102 13.14 -15.78 1.86
N GLU A 103 11.99 -15.09 1.88
CA GLU A 103 10.84 -15.48 1.05
C GLU A 103 10.76 -14.73 -0.27
N THR A 104 11.58 -13.71 -0.45
CA THR A 104 11.50 -12.84 -1.62
C THR A 104 12.84 -12.88 -2.35
N GLN A 105 12.79 -12.94 -3.69
CA GLN A 105 14.01 -12.82 -4.47
C GLN A 105 14.45 -11.36 -4.46
N VAL A 106 15.68 -11.14 -4.01
CA VAL A 106 16.20 -9.78 -3.85
C VAL A 106 17.41 -9.63 -4.76
N SER A 107 17.34 -8.66 -5.68
CA SER A 107 18.43 -8.37 -6.60
C SER A 107 19.57 -7.65 -5.88
N LYS A 108 20.71 -7.58 -6.57
CA LYS A 108 21.86 -6.83 -6.05
C LYS A 108 21.51 -5.36 -5.85
N ASP A 109 20.73 -4.79 -6.77
CA ASP A 109 20.33 -3.39 -6.66
C ASP A 109 19.41 -3.17 -5.47
N GLU A 110 18.47 -4.10 -5.25
CA GLU A 110 17.60 -4.04 -4.09
C GLU A 110 18.39 -4.16 -2.79
N LEU A 111 19.36 -5.06 -2.75
CA LEU A 111 20.19 -5.20 -1.56
C LEU A 111 20.95 -3.92 -1.26
N ALA A 112 21.45 -3.24 -2.29
CA ALA A 112 22.14 -1.98 -2.11
C ALA A 112 21.21 -0.93 -1.51
N GLU A 113 19.95 -0.88 -1.98
CA GLU A 113 18.95 0.03 -1.43
C GLU A 113 18.66 -0.29 0.02
N ILE A 114 18.53 -1.57 0.34
CA ILE A 114 18.26 -1.99 1.71
C ILE A 114 19.39 -1.56 2.64
N ARG A 115 20.64 -1.71 2.20
CA ARG A 115 21.80 -1.26 2.98
C ARG A 115 21.74 0.23 3.25
N LYS A 116 21.36 1.02 2.25
CA LYS A 116 21.21 2.45 2.44
C LYS A 116 20.15 2.77 3.48
N LEU A 117 19.05 2.03 3.45
CA LEU A 117 17.97 2.21 4.43
C LEU A 117 18.47 1.92 5.84
N LEU A 118 19.27 0.88 6.00
CA LEU A 118 19.84 0.53 7.31
C LEU A 118 20.76 1.62 7.82
N ASP A 119 21.62 2.14 6.96
CA ASP A 119 22.52 3.23 7.34
C ASP A 119 21.73 4.49 7.72
N GLY A 120 20.70 4.80 6.96
CA GLY A 120 19.84 5.94 7.26
C GLY A 120 19.12 5.78 8.59
N ALA A 121 18.67 4.57 8.90
CA ALA A 121 17.98 4.30 10.15
C ALA A 121 18.92 4.47 11.33
N ARG A 122 20.17 4.02 11.22
CA ARG A 122 21.20 4.23 12.25
C ARG A 122 21.36 5.71 12.56
N LYS A 123 21.50 6.50 11.51
CA LYS A 123 21.72 7.95 11.67
C LYS A 123 20.53 8.62 12.33
N ARG A 124 19.31 8.23 11.91
CA ARG A 124 18.09 8.83 12.45
C ARG A 124 17.90 8.51 13.94
N LYS A 125 18.38 7.36 14.39
CA LYS A 125 18.27 6.98 15.80
C LYS A 125 19.33 7.62 16.65
N GLY A 126 20.10 8.53 16.08
CA GLY A 126 21.17 9.18 16.85
C GLY A 126 22.20 8.18 17.30
N GLU A 127 22.67 7.40 16.38
CA GLU A 127 23.59 6.30 16.66
C GLU A 127 24.76 6.73 17.52
N ARG A 128 24.99 5.99 18.55
CA ARG A 128 26.06 6.32 19.50
C ARG A 128 27.00 5.18 19.67
#